data_f31e254259a7ed8aeacdc8e894b9bae5
#
_entry.id   f31e254259a7ed8aeacdc8e894b9bae5
#
_cell.length_a   1.000
_cell.length_b   1.000
_cell.length_c   1.000
_cell.angle_alpha   90.00
_cell.angle_beta   90.00
_cell.angle_gamma   90.00
#
_symmetry.space_group_name_H-M   'P 1'
#
loop_
_entity.id
_entity.type
_entity.pdbx_description
1 polymer ?
#
loop_
_entity_poly.entity_id
_entity_poly.type
_entity_poly.pdbx_seq_one_letter_code
_entity_poly.pdbx_strand_id
1 'polypeptide(L)'
;LLDIISTGEFSVPTYNFTLGRPEGELRRYKLGPQDMVIVEGIHGLNPQFTRELPEGSCVKLYVSVKQQIKSANGEVISPMDLRLVRRIVRDIQFRDTSPERTLAMWPQVVKGEDRYIRPYRLTADYTVNSIHIYEPCVMRRVAIPLLRAIAEDSPYYKKARDLESRLMRFEPIDESLVPENSMLREFLGPVKK
;
A
#
# COMPACT_ATOMS: atom_id res chain seq x y z
N LEU A 1 -23.26 2.32 0.25
CA LEU A 1 -23.13 2.16 -1.22
C LEU A 1 -24.48 2.29 -1.91
N LEU A 2 -25.55 1.70 -1.39
CA LEU A 2 -26.88 1.82 -1.99
C LEU A 2 -27.34 3.29 -2.10
N ASP A 3 -27.11 4.09 -1.06
CA ASP A 3 -27.43 5.53 -1.08
C ASP A 3 -26.68 6.27 -2.20
N ILE A 4 -25.41 5.90 -2.45
CA ILE A 4 -24.61 6.47 -3.54
C ILE A 4 -25.30 6.25 -4.89
N ILE A 5 -25.79 5.03 -5.14
CA ILE A 5 -26.41 4.68 -6.42
C ILE A 5 -27.83 5.24 -6.53
N SER A 6 -28.60 5.22 -5.44
CA SER A 6 -30.02 5.62 -5.46
C SER A 6 -30.24 7.13 -5.44
N THR A 7 -29.45 7.87 -4.67
CA THR A 7 -29.63 9.30 -4.44
C THR A 7 -28.48 10.17 -4.94
N GLY A 8 -27.31 9.57 -5.17
CA GLY A 8 -26.07 10.30 -5.42
C GLY A 8 -25.54 11.05 -4.20
N GLU A 9 -26.17 10.92 -3.04
CA GLU A 9 -25.76 11.60 -1.81
C GLU A 9 -25.28 10.60 -0.77
N PHE A 10 -24.20 10.91 -0.08
CA PHE A 10 -23.67 10.07 1.00
C PHE A 10 -22.81 10.87 1.96
N SER A 11 -22.58 10.29 3.13
CA SER A 11 -21.73 10.88 4.15
C SER A 11 -20.68 9.88 4.60
N VAL A 12 -19.45 10.36 4.79
CA VAL A 12 -18.34 9.55 5.30
C VAL A 12 -17.70 10.20 6.52
N PRO A 13 -17.33 9.43 7.54
CA PRO A 13 -16.57 9.94 8.66
C PRO A 13 -15.13 10.24 8.24
N THR A 14 -14.49 11.22 8.87
CA THR A 14 -13.05 11.38 8.82
C THR A 14 -12.40 10.36 9.75
N TYR A 15 -11.40 9.62 9.27
CA TYR A 15 -10.68 8.66 10.09
C TYR A 15 -9.39 9.26 10.63
N ASN A 16 -9.21 9.21 11.95
CA ASN A 16 -7.98 9.61 12.61
C ASN A 16 -7.07 8.38 12.78
N PHE A 17 -6.00 8.31 11.99
CA PHE A 17 -5.06 7.19 12.01
C PHE A 17 -4.24 7.10 13.30
N THR A 18 -3.97 8.22 13.96
CA THR A 18 -3.25 8.25 15.23
C THR A 18 -4.09 7.65 16.36
N LEU A 19 -5.38 7.98 16.37
CA LEU A 19 -6.33 7.47 17.36
C LEU A 19 -6.95 6.11 16.98
N GLY A 20 -6.78 5.67 15.73
CA GLY A 20 -7.32 4.40 15.23
C GLY A 20 -8.84 4.33 15.17
N ARG A 21 -9.54 5.47 15.06
CA ARG A 21 -11.01 5.56 15.05
C ARG A 21 -11.52 6.68 14.16
N PRO A 22 -12.79 6.60 13.72
CA PRO A 22 -13.45 7.74 13.10
C PRO A 22 -13.56 8.90 14.10
N GLU A 23 -13.30 10.12 13.62
CA GLU A 23 -13.36 11.34 14.43
C GLU A 23 -13.84 12.51 13.58
N GLY A 24 -14.56 13.43 14.22
CA GLY A 24 -15.05 14.65 13.60
C GLY A 24 -16.41 14.51 12.92
N GLU A 25 -16.81 15.58 12.22
CA GLU A 25 -18.08 15.64 11.52
C GLU A 25 -18.08 14.74 10.25
N LEU A 26 -19.25 14.25 9.90
CA LEU A 26 -19.47 13.54 8.66
C LEU A 26 -19.30 14.49 7.46
N ARG A 27 -18.41 14.15 6.55
CA ARG A 27 -18.30 14.85 5.26
C ARG A 27 -19.41 14.40 4.35
N ARG A 28 -20.23 15.33 3.86
CA ARG A 28 -21.33 15.08 2.94
C ARG A 28 -20.85 15.28 1.50
N TYR A 29 -21.25 14.40 0.63
CA TYR A 29 -20.96 14.44 -0.80
C TYR A 29 -22.26 14.32 -1.60
N LYS A 30 -22.28 15.01 -2.73
CA LYS A 30 -23.34 14.92 -3.73
C LYS A 30 -22.68 14.71 -5.08
N LEU A 31 -23.06 13.63 -5.73
CA LEU A 31 -22.50 13.24 -7.04
C LEU A 31 -23.26 13.90 -8.17
N GLY A 32 -22.52 14.38 -9.16
CA GLY A 32 -23.05 14.76 -10.46
C GLY A 32 -23.27 13.52 -11.36
N PRO A 33 -23.93 13.70 -12.51
CA PRO A 33 -24.30 12.58 -13.40
C PRO A 33 -23.11 11.80 -13.98
N GLN A 34 -21.91 12.39 -13.97
CA GLN A 34 -20.70 11.78 -14.53
C GLN A 34 -19.65 11.46 -13.48
N ASP A 35 -19.96 11.64 -12.20
CA ASP A 35 -19.03 11.38 -11.14
C ASP A 35 -18.89 9.88 -10.91
N MET A 36 -17.68 9.48 -10.55
CA MET A 36 -17.32 8.10 -10.19
C MET A 36 -16.84 8.05 -8.74
N VAL A 37 -17.29 7.06 -7.99
CA VAL A 37 -16.82 6.82 -6.63
C VAL A 37 -15.83 5.67 -6.64
N ILE A 38 -14.62 5.95 -6.16
CA ILE A 38 -13.60 4.92 -5.94
C ILE A 38 -13.63 4.53 -4.46
N VAL A 39 -13.94 3.26 -4.20
CA VAL A 39 -13.90 2.68 -2.84
C VAL A 39 -12.69 1.79 -2.75
N GLU A 40 -11.77 2.13 -1.84
CA GLU A 40 -10.56 1.35 -1.63
C GLU A 40 -10.47 0.79 -0.21
N GLY A 41 -9.85 -0.37 -0.08
CA GLY A 41 -9.57 -1.00 1.21
C GLY A 41 -9.49 -2.52 1.13
N ILE A 42 -9.04 -3.14 2.23
CA ILE A 42 -8.86 -4.61 2.32
C ILE A 42 -10.15 -5.41 2.11
N HIS A 43 -11.30 -4.77 2.27
CA HIS A 43 -12.62 -5.37 2.06
C HIS A 43 -13.26 -4.99 0.73
N GLY A 44 -12.60 -4.17 -0.10
CA GLY A 44 -13.17 -3.63 -1.35
C GLY A 44 -13.66 -4.70 -2.33
N LEU A 45 -13.00 -5.87 -2.37
CA LEU A 45 -13.40 -7.02 -3.20
C LEU A 45 -14.39 -7.97 -2.53
N ASN A 46 -14.74 -7.76 -1.25
CA ASN A 46 -15.67 -8.65 -0.56
C ASN A 46 -17.07 -8.55 -1.18
N PRO A 47 -17.64 -9.66 -1.68
CA PRO A 47 -18.96 -9.66 -2.32
C PRO A 47 -20.08 -9.08 -1.44
N GLN A 48 -19.95 -9.13 -0.12
CA GLN A 48 -20.94 -8.55 0.78
C GLN A 48 -21.14 -7.03 0.58
N PHE A 49 -20.14 -6.33 0.06
CA PHE A 49 -20.26 -4.90 -0.23
C PHE A 49 -21.01 -4.61 -1.53
N THR A 50 -21.02 -5.55 -2.47
CA THR A 50 -21.55 -5.31 -3.82
C THR A 50 -22.76 -6.18 -4.17
N ARG A 51 -23.15 -7.13 -3.33
CA ARG A 51 -24.22 -8.11 -3.62
C ARG A 51 -25.61 -7.48 -3.88
N GLU A 52 -25.85 -6.31 -3.29
CA GLU A 52 -27.13 -5.59 -3.38
C GLU A 52 -27.10 -4.48 -4.46
N LEU A 53 -25.95 -4.30 -5.10
CA LEU A 53 -25.81 -3.30 -6.15
C LEU A 53 -26.36 -3.85 -7.47
N PRO A 54 -26.97 -3.00 -8.32
CA PRO A 54 -27.40 -3.39 -9.64
C PRO A 54 -26.23 -3.97 -10.46
N GLU A 55 -26.53 -4.95 -11.29
CA GLU A 55 -25.54 -5.53 -12.20
C GLU A 55 -24.93 -4.45 -13.11
N GLY A 56 -23.62 -4.48 -13.29
CA GLY A 56 -22.89 -3.50 -14.11
C GLY A 56 -22.65 -2.13 -13.45
N SER A 57 -23.16 -1.89 -12.21
CA SER A 57 -22.98 -0.60 -11.52
C SER A 57 -21.61 -0.42 -10.86
N CYS A 58 -20.80 -1.46 -10.77
CA CYS A 58 -19.46 -1.39 -10.21
C CYS A 58 -18.45 -2.20 -11.02
N VAL A 59 -17.19 -1.75 -10.98
CA VAL A 59 -16.03 -2.45 -11.54
C VAL A 59 -15.07 -2.78 -10.40
N LYS A 60 -14.64 -4.03 -10.31
CA LYS A 60 -13.76 -4.54 -9.26
C LYS A 60 -12.33 -4.60 -9.75
N LEU A 61 -11.44 -3.89 -9.05
CA LEU A 61 -10.02 -3.88 -9.36
C LEU A 61 -9.20 -4.56 -8.26
N TYR A 62 -8.36 -5.51 -8.64
CA TYR A 62 -7.34 -6.07 -7.76
C TYR A 62 -5.98 -5.45 -8.06
N VAL A 63 -5.46 -4.65 -7.14
CA VAL A 63 -4.16 -3.99 -7.27
C VAL A 63 -3.13 -4.72 -6.42
N SER A 64 -2.03 -5.17 -7.01
CA SER A 64 -1.01 -5.94 -6.28
C SER A 64 0.35 -5.86 -6.96
N VAL A 65 1.41 -6.00 -6.16
CA VAL A 65 2.75 -6.31 -6.68
C VAL A 65 2.78 -7.81 -7.02
N LYS A 66 2.83 -8.16 -8.30
CA LYS A 66 2.73 -9.56 -8.74
C LYS A 66 4.06 -10.21 -9.09
N GLN A 67 5.05 -9.43 -9.48
CA GLN A 67 6.31 -9.93 -9.99
C GLN A 67 7.44 -9.64 -9.01
N GLN A 68 8.41 -10.54 -9.00
CA GLN A 68 9.70 -10.30 -8.38
C GLN A 68 10.59 -9.50 -9.32
N ILE A 69 11.50 -8.72 -8.78
CA ILE A 69 12.52 -8.01 -9.55
C ILE A 69 13.85 -8.72 -9.34
N LYS A 70 14.57 -9.00 -10.44
CA LYS A 70 15.91 -9.56 -10.42
C LYS A 70 16.94 -8.45 -10.63
N SER A 71 17.99 -8.46 -9.83
CA SER A 71 19.19 -7.66 -10.09
C SER A 71 19.99 -8.24 -11.27
N ALA A 72 20.96 -7.49 -11.78
CA ALA A 72 21.88 -7.94 -12.83
C ALA A 72 22.61 -9.24 -12.44
N ASN A 73 22.86 -9.47 -11.16
CA ASN A 73 23.52 -10.66 -10.61
C ASN A 73 22.57 -11.84 -10.36
N GLY A 74 21.32 -11.76 -10.83
CA GLY A 74 20.32 -12.83 -10.69
C GLY A 74 19.60 -12.89 -9.34
N GLU A 75 19.92 -12.01 -8.40
CA GLU A 75 19.26 -11.98 -7.11
C GLU A 75 17.90 -11.31 -7.15
N VAL A 76 17.04 -11.75 -6.25
CA VAL A 76 15.61 -11.46 -6.32
C VAL A 76 15.15 -10.72 -5.08
N ILE A 77 14.45 -9.60 -5.29
CA ILE A 77 13.55 -9.04 -4.29
C ILE A 77 12.13 -9.55 -4.54
N SER A 78 11.56 -10.20 -3.54
CA SER A 78 10.21 -10.74 -3.66
C SER A 78 9.13 -9.65 -3.60
N PRO A 79 7.93 -9.88 -4.16
CA PRO A 79 6.80 -8.97 -4.00
C PRO A 79 6.50 -8.66 -2.53
N MET A 80 6.65 -9.64 -1.65
CA MET A 80 6.39 -9.50 -0.23
C MET A 80 7.42 -8.61 0.46
N ASP A 81 8.71 -8.78 0.13
CA ASP A 81 9.78 -7.94 0.67
C ASP A 81 9.65 -6.49 0.16
N LEU A 82 9.32 -6.31 -1.13
CA LEU A 82 9.12 -4.98 -1.69
C LEU A 82 7.94 -4.24 -1.02
N ARG A 83 6.83 -4.94 -0.79
CA ARG A 83 5.69 -4.39 -0.06
C ARG A 83 6.03 -4.05 1.39
N LEU A 84 6.84 -4.88 2.06
CA LEU A 84 7.32 -4.59 3.42
C LEU A 84 8.20 -3.34 3.42
N VAL A 85 9.11 -3.20 2.47
CA VAL A 85 9.95 -2.00 2.30
C VAL A 85 9.09 -0.75 2.06
N ARG A 86 8.13 -0.80 1.13
CA ARG A 86 7.16 0.29 0.92
C ARG A 86 6.49 0.70 2.23
N ARG A 87 6.03 -0.30 2.99
CA ARG A 87 5.35 -0.05 4.25
C ARG A 87 6.26 0.60 5.29
N ILE A 88 7.50 0.14 5.45
CA ILE A 88 8.47 0.73 6.39
C ILE A 88 8.69 2.21 6.05
N VAL A 89 8.92 2.52 4.78
CA VAL A 89 9.15 3.90 4.32
C VAL A 89 7.92 4.78 4.57
N ARG A 90 6.73 4.29 4.19
CA ARG A 90 5.49 5.04 4.38
C ARG A 90 5.13 5.25 5.85
N ASP A 91 5.25 4.20 6.66
CA ASP A 91 4.79 4.23 8.04
C ASP A 91 5.63 5.19 8.89
N ILE A 92 6.93 5.33 8.63
CA ILE A 92 7.76 6.35 9.30
C ILE A 92 7.42 7.76 8.83
N GLN A 93 7.14 7.96 7.54
CA GLN A 93 6.89 9.29 6.99
C GLN A 93 5.50 9.84 7.32
N PHE A 94 4.48 8.99 7.36
CA PHE A 94 3.08 9.43 7.38
C PHE A 94 2.26 8.91 8.56
N ARG A 95 2.81 7.99 9.37
CA ARG A 95 2.07 7.31 10.44
C ARG A 95 2.78 7.32 11.78
N ASP A 96 3.91 8.04 11.85
CA ASP A 96 4.74 8.09 13.06
C ASP A 96 5.01 6.71 13.67
N THR A 97 5.27 5.72 12.79
CA THR A 97 5.46 4.34 13.18
C THR A 97 6.89 3.90 12.87
N SER A 98 7.62 3.46 13.90
CA SER A 98 9.01 3.02 13.74
C SER A 98 9.14 1.79 12.83
N PRO A 99 10.31 1.60 12.18
CA PRO A 99 10.59 0.41 11.37
C PRO A 99 10.38 -0.91 12.14
N GLU A 100 10.78 -0.97 13.40
CA GLU A 100 10.59 -2.15 14.26
C GLU A 100 9.11 -2.45 14.49
N ARG A 101 8.32 -1.42 14.79
CA ARG A 101 6.87 -1.57 14.97
C ARG A 101 6.19 -2.04 13.69
N THR A 102 6.63 -1.53 12.53
CA THR A 102 6.16 -2.01 11.23
C THR A 102 6.48 -3.49 11.02
N LEU A 103 7.71 -3.91 11.33
CA LEU A 103 8.12 -5.32 11.27
C LEU A 103 7.30 -6.20 12.22
N ALA A 104 7.04 -5.72 13.44
CA ALA A 104 6.22 -6.43 14.43
C ALA A 104 4.78 -6.66 13.94
N MET A 105 4.20 -5.66 13.28
CA MET A 105 2.83 -5.74 12.76
C MET A 105 2.72 -6.54 11.45
N TRP A 106 3.82 -6.73 10.73
CA TRP A 106 3.80 -7.32 9.39
C TRP A 106 3.12 -8.70 9.29
N PRO A 107 3.34 -9.65 10.21
CA PRO A 107 2.65 -10.93 10.17
C PRO A 107 1.11 -10.81 10.23
N GLN A 108 0.60 -9.83 10.97
CA GLN A 108 -0.85 -9.59 11.04
C GLN A 108 -1.39 -8.97 9.75
N VAL A 109 -0.60 -8.11 9.09
CA VAL A 109 -0.95 -7.56 7.77
C VAL A 109 -1.06 -8.68 6.74
N VAL A 110 -0.11 -9.61 6.71
CA VAL A 110 -0.13 -10.78 5.81
C VAL A 110 -1.33 -11.67 6.09
N LYS A 111 -1.63 -11.97 7.37
CA LYS A 111 -2.82 -12.72 7.75
C LYS A 111 -4.12 -12.03 7.31
N GLY A 112 -4.18 -10.70 7.44
CA GLY A 112 -5.32 -9.91 6.98
C GLY A 112 -5.50 -10.02 5.46
N GLU A 113 -4.42 -9.96 4.69
CA GLU A 113 -4.46 -10.17 3.25
C GLU A 113 -4.94 -11.56 2.88
N ASP A 114 -4.41 -12.59 3.53
CA ASP A 114 -4.79 -13.97 3.28
C ASP A 114 -6.28 -14.21 3.58
N ARG A 115 -6.81 -13.54 4.59
CA ARG A 115 -8.20 -13.70 5.02
C ARG A 115 -9.19 -12.87 4.22
N TYR A 116 -8.83 -11.63 3.84
CA TYR A 116 -9.79 -10.64 3.35
C TYR A 116 -9.58 -10.21 1.91
N ILE A 117 -8.42 -10.49 1.31
CA ILE A 117 -8.11 -10.07 -0.07
C ILE A 117 -7.96 -11.30 -0.99
N ARG A 118 -7.06 -12.23 -0.63
CA ARG A 118 -6.73 -13.37 -1.50
C ARG A 118 -7.92 -14.23 -1.92
N PRO A 119 -8.91 -14.52 -1.04
CA PRO A 119 -10.07 -15.33 -1.45
C PRO A 119 -10.87 -14.70 -2.58
N TYR A 120 -10.88 -13.36 -2.64
CA TYR A 120 -11.69 -12.60 -3.60
C TYR A 120 -10.93 -12.11 -4.83
N ARG A 121 -9.63 -12.36 -4.93
CA ARG A 121 -8.80 -11.85 -6.05
C ARG A 121 -9.29 -12.32 -7.43
N LEU A 122 -9.90 -13.49 -7.51
CA LEU A 122 -10.42 -14.05 -8.76
C LEU A 122 -11.81 -13.52 -9.12
N THR A 123 -12.46 -12.77 -8.24
CA THR A 123 -13.73 -12.09 -8.51
C THR A 123 -13.53 -10.65 -9.03
N ALA A 124 -12.29 -10.21 -9.18
CA ALA A 124 -11.99 -8.91 -9.75
C ALA A 124 -12.13 -8.95 -11.28
N ASP A 125 -12.72 -7.90 -11.84
CA ASP A 125 -12.86 -7.73 -13.29
C ASP A 125 -11.51 -7.45 -13.94
N TYR A 126 -10.67 -6.67 -13.24
CA TYR A 126 -9.33 -6.32 -13.70
C TYR A 126 -8.29 -6.51 -12.61
N THR A 127 -7.08 -6.84 -13.03
CA THR A 127 -5.92 -6.89 -12.14
C THR A 127 -4.85 -5.92 -12.60
N VAL A 128 -4.43 -5.04 -11.70
CA VAL A 128 -3.38 -4.05 -11.92
C VAL A 128 -2.11 -4.51 -11.20
N ASN A 129 -1.01 -4.62 -11.94
CA ASN A 129 0.31 -4.85 -11.35
C ASN A 129 0.95 -3.51 -10.99
N SER A 130 1.13 -3.27 -9.71
CA SER A 130 1.63 -2.00 -9.18
C SER A 130 3.16 -1.94 -9.03
N ILE A 131 3.89 -2.79 -9.75
CA ILE A 131 5.35 -2.82 -9.70
C ILE A 131 5.98 -1.77 -10.61
N HIS A 132 7.03 -1.13 -10.14
CA HIS A 132 7.95 -0.34 -10.94
C HIS A 132 9.33 -1.00 -10.94
N ILE A 133 9.91 -1.27 -12.12
CA ILE A 133 11.18 -1.99 -12.24
C ILE A 133 12.32 -1.28 -11.49
N TYR A 134 12.33 0.05 -11.48
CA TYR A 134 13.33 0.88 -10.81
C TYR A 134 13.08 1.08 -9.30
N GLU A 135 11.99 0.58 -8.79
CA GLU A 135 11.56 0.80 -7.39
C GLU A 135 12.59 0.34 -6.35
N PRO A 136 13.22 -0.86 -6.45
CA PRO A 136 14.25 -1.25 -5.49
C PRO A 136 15.45 -0.29 -5.47
N CYS A 137 15.77 0.31 -6.62
CA CYS A 137 16.86 1.28 -6.76
C CYS A 137 16.57 2.56 -5.95
N VAL A 138 15.35 3.07 -6.04
CA VAL A 138 14.91 4.25 -5.27
C VAL A 138 14.74 3.89 -3.79
N MET A 139 14.06 2.78 -3.49
CA MET A 139 13.81 2.34 -2.11
C MET A 139 15.09 2.05 -1.34
N ARG A 140 16.16 1.61 -2.02
CA ARG A 140 17.47 1.43 -1.41
C ARG A 140 17.91 2.67 -0.64
N ARG A 141 17.81 3.87 -1.23
CA ARG A 141 18.27 5.11 -0.60
C ARG A 141 17.49 5.45 0.67
N VAL A 142 16.19 5.31 0.62
CA VAL A 142 15.30 5.76 1.71
C VAL A 142 15.12 4.68 2.79
N ALA A 143 15.14 3.40 2.43
CA ALA A 143 14.89 2.31 3.37
C ALA A 143 16.14 1.86 4.13
N ILE A 144 17.34 1.88 3.52
CA ILE A 144 18.57 1.39 4.20
C ILE A 144 18.85 2.13 5.49
N PRO A 145 18.82 3.47 5.57
CA PRO A 145 19.04 4.16 6.85
C PRO A 145 18.04 3.73 7.92
N LEU A 146 16.77 3.51 7.55
CA LEU A 146 15.72 3.06 8.46
C LEU A 146 15.96 1.64 8.97
N LEU A 147 16.38 0.74 8.08
CA LEU A 147 16.72 -0.64 8.44
C LEU A 147 17.95 -0.71 9.33
N ARG A 148 18.97 0.13 9.09
CA ARG A 148 20.19 0.22 9.88
C ARG A 148 19.97 0.76 11.28
N ALA A 149 18.97 1.60 11.48
CA ALA A 149 18.60 2.14 12.78
C ALA A 149 18.05 1.06 13.75
N ILE A 150 17.72 -0.14 13.25
CA ILE A 150 17.26 -1.24 14.10
C ILE A 150 18.47 -1.84 14.84
N ALA A 151 18.40 -1.80 16.18
CA ALA A 151 19.47 -2.23 17.07
C ALA A 151 19.73 -3.75 16.98
N GLU A 152 20.95 -4.17 17.34
CA GLU A 152 21.40 -5.58 17.23
C GLU A 152 20.64 -6.52 18.17
N ASP A 153 20.19 -6.02 19.32
CA ASP A 153 19.41 -6.75 20.31
C ASP A 153 17.91 -6.86 19.95
N SER A 154 17.48 -6.17 18.89
CA SER A 154 16.10 -6.25 18.42
C SER A 154 15.78 -7.63 17.84
N PRO A 155 14.61 -8.22 18.16
CA PRO A 155 14.15 -9.47 17.53
C PRO A 155 13.97 -9.36 16.01
N TYR A 156 13.94 -8.15 15.48
CA TYR A 156 13.77 -7.85 14.04
C TYR A 156 15.10 -7.58 13.32
N TYR A 157 16.22 -7.53 14.03
CA TYR A 157 17.53 -7.23 13.46
C TYR A 157 17.88 -8.12 12.27
N LYS A 158 17.74 -9.43 12.42
CA LYS A 158 18.03 -10.40 11.35
C LYS A 158 17.21 -10.14 10.09
N LYS A 159 15.90 -9.85 10.24
CA LYS A 159 15.03 -9.54 9.10
C LYS A 159 15.40 -8.20 8.45
N ALA A 160 15.76 -7.21 9.25
CA ALA A 160 16.23 -5.92 8.75
C ALA A 160 17.52 -6.06 7.92
N ARG A 161 18.51 -6.83 8.41
CA ARG A 161 19.77 -7.12 7.67
C ARG A 161 19.52 -7.91 6.38
N ASP A 162 18.59 -8.86 6.38
CA ASP A 162 18.18 -9.58 5.17
C ASP A 162 17.61 -8.63 4.11
N LEU A 163 16.66 -7.76 4.49
CA LEU A 163 16.09 -6.76 3.59
C LEU A 163 17.13 -5.77 3.07
N GLU A 164 18.00 -5.28 3.94
CA GLU A 164 19.12 -4.42 3.56
C GLU A 164 20.03 -5.10 2.54
N SER A 165 20.46 -6.32 2.81
CA SER A 165 21.31 -7.11 1.90
C SER A 165 20.71 -7.24 0.52
N ARG A 166 19.38 -7.50 0.42
CA ARG A 166 18.66 -7.59 -0.84
C ARG A 166 18.62 -6.25 -1.58
N LEU A 167 18.34 -5.15 -0.87
CA LEU A 167 18.30 -3.81 -1.46
C LEU A 167 19.67 -3.32 -1.93
N MET A 168 20.74 -3.69 -1.21
CA MET A 168 22.11 -3.30 -1.56
C MET A 168 22.58 -3.82 -2.92
N ARG A 169 21.88 -4.77 -3.51
CA ARG A 169 22.19 -5.35 -4.81
C ARG A 169 21.68 -4.57 -6.01
N PHE A 170 20.87 -3.55 -5.76
CA PHE A 170 20.35 -2.65 -6.79
C PHE A 170 21.13 -1.33 -6.76
N GLU A 171 21.46 -0.79 -7.92
CA GLU A 171 22.10 0.53 -7.98
C GLU A 171 21.16 1.62 -7.46
N PRO A 172 21.64 2.54 -6.61
CA PRO A 172 20.77 3.58 -6.03
C PRO A 172 20.38 4.62 -7.07
N ILE A 173 19.09 4.96 -7.11
CA ILE A 173 18.55 6.05 -7.91
C ILE A 173 18.06 7.14 -6.96
N ASP A 174 18.30 8.41 -7.32
CA ASP A 174 17.82 9.54 -6.53
C ASP A 174 16.31 9.66 -6.58
N GLU A 175 15.68 9.85 -5.41
CA GLU A 175 14.23 9.97 -5.30
C GLU A 175 13.67 11.19 -6.04
N SER A 176 14.49 12.22 -6.28
CA SER A 176 14.10 13.41 -7.06
C SER A 176 13.77 13.07 -8.52
N LEU A 177 14.34 11.99 -9.07
CA LEU A 177 14.08 11.53 -10.43
C LEU A 177 12.74 10.79 -10.58
N VAL A 178 12.06 10.49 -9.47
CA VAL A 178 10.73 9.87 -9.52
C VAL A 178 9.70 10.95 -9.87
N PRO A 179 8.90 10.77 -10.95
CA PRO A 179 7.89 11.74 -11.34
C PRO A 179 6.89 12.08 -10.22
N GLU A 180 6.37 13.31 -10.21
CA GLU A 180 5.40 13.75 -9.20
C GLU A 180 4.11 12.93 -9.21
N ASN A 181 3.67 12.49 -10.40
CA ASN A 181 2.48 11.65 -10.58
C ASN A 181 2.76 10.15 -10.47
N SER A 182 3.96 9.74 -10.07
CA SER A 182 4.27 8.33 -9.85
C SER A 182 3.56 7.81 -8.60
N MET A 183 3.02 6.59 -8.67
CA MET A 183 2.47 5.89 -7.51
C MET A 183 3.51 5.74 -6.37
N LEU A 184 4.80 5.73 -6.68
CA LEU A 184 5.85 5.66 -5.65
C LEU A 184 5.84 6.87 -4.71
N ARG A 185 5.24 8.00 -5.12
CA ARG A 185 5.09 9.18 -4.25
C ARG A 185 4.17 8.94 -3.05
N GLU A 186 3.30 7.95 -3.12
CA GLU A 186 2.56 7.48 -1.93
C GLU A 186 3.49 7.07 -0.78
N PHE A 187 4.67 6.55 -1.10
CA PHE A 187 5.65 6.06 -0.13
C PHE A 187 6.77 7.08 0.14
N LEU A 188 7.19 7.79 -0.89
CA LEU A 188 8.32 8.73 -0.83
C LEU A 188 7.91 10.14 -0.39
N GLY A 189 6.63 10.47 -0.48
CA GLY A 189 6.15 11.84 -0.31
C GLY A 189 6.35 12.72 -1.55
N PRO A 190 5.92 13.99 -1.48
CA PRO A 190 6.09 14.95 -2.56
C PRO A 190 7.57 15.21 -2.85
N VAL A 191 7.86 15.69 -4.05
CA VAL A 191 9.21 16.10 -4.41
C VAL A 191 9.63 17.24 -3.48
N LYS A 192 10.72 17.04 -2.75
CA LYS A 192 11.32 18.12 -1.94
C LYS A 192 11.92 19.13 -2.91
N LYS A 193 11.36 20.34 -2.90
CA LYS A 193 11.89 21.48 -3.65
C LYS A 193 13.18 21.98 -3.00
#